data_9ae0fba05ef00fc16abdcc09a6e8f727
#
_entry.id   9ae0fba05ef00fc16abdcc09a6e8f727
#
_cell.length_a   1.000
_cell.length_b   1.000
_cell.length_c   1.000
_cell.angle_alpha   90.00
_cell.angle_beta   90.00
_cell.angle_gamma   90.00
#
_symmetry.space_group_name_H-M   'P 1'
#
loop_
_entity.id
_entity.type
_entity.pdbx_description
1 polymer ?
#
loop_
_entity_poly.entity_id
_entity_poly.type
_entity_poly.pdbx_seq_one_letter_code
_entity_poly.pdbx_strand_id
1 'polypeptide(L)'
;KCLAACALAMVITIIYIGFRFKKIGGISAGVFSVVALAHDMCMVYGCFVICRFDINANFMAVLLTILGYSINATIRSEERIRENENLLGNKMELEDLVNLSITQTMGRSIHTTVTTVLAMATVCIVCIICGVTSILSFAFPLIIGMISGVYSSNCIAPTLWVHWKKHQAKKSHSGSKTGSAKKKTSRR
;
A
#
# COMPACT_ATOMS: atom_id res chain seq x y z
N LYS A 1 -4.94 -23.77 -4.79
CA LYS A 1 -4.43 -23.70 -3.42
C LYS A 1 -3.67 -22.38 -3.17
N CYS A 2 -2.73 -21.96 -4.05
CA CYS A 2 -1.96 -20.72 -3.88
C CYS A 2 -2.82 -19.44 -3.93
N LEU A 3 -3.83 -19.35 -4.82
CA LEU A 3 -4.77 -18.23 -4.84
C LEU A 3 -5.56 -18.12 -3.52
N ALA A 4 -5.93 -19.24 -2.93
CA ALA A 4 -6.56 -19.25 -1.60
C ALA A 4 -5.62 -18.75 -0.50
N ALA A 5 -4.31 -19.09 -0.57
CA ALA A 5 -3.31 -18.58 0.37
C ALA A 5 -3.11 -17.06 0.23
N CYS A 6 -3.06 -16.55 -1.02
CA CYS A 6 -2.98 -15.09 -1.27
C CYS A 6 -4.24 -14.36 -0.76
N ALA A 7 -5.43 -14.90 -1.01
CA ALA A 7 -6.68 -14.33 -0.51
C ALA A 7 -6.72 -14.35 1.04
N LEU A 8 -6.30 -15.44 1.65
CA LEU A 8 -6.21 -15.55 3.11
C LEU A 8 -5.21 -14.53 3.69
N ALA A 9 -4.03 -14.38 3.07
CA ALA A 9 -3.04 -13.39 3.47
C ALA A 9 -3.58 -11.95 3.38
N MET A 10 -4.32 -11.61 2.31
CA MET A 10 -4.99 -10.31 2.19
C MET A 10 -6.03 -10.09 3.29
N VAL A 11 -6.87 -11.08 3.57
CA VAL A 11 -7.89 -10.98 4.65
C VAL A 11 -7.22 -10.78 6.02
N ILE A 12 -6.19 -11.56 6.34
CA ILE A 12 -5.43 -11.42 7.59
C ILE A 12 -4.80 -10.02 7.68
N THR A 13 -4.26 -9.51 6.57
CA THR A 13 -3.68 -8.16 6.51
C THR A 13 -4.72 -7.08 6.78
N ILE A 14 -5.91 -7.17 6.18
CA ILE A 14 -7.01 -6.23 6.44
C ILE A 14 -7.38 -6.22 7.92
N ILE A 15 -7.53 -7.40 8.52
CA ILE A 15 -7.87 -7.57 9.94
C ILE A 15 -6.77 -6.96 10.81
N TYR A 16 -5.50 -7.27 10.52
CA TYR A 16 -4.35 -6.75 11.26
C TYR A 16 -4.27 -5.22 11.19
N ILE A 17 -4.34 -4.64 10.00
CA ILE A 17 -4.30 -3.18 9.81
C ILE A 17 -5.53 -2.53 10.45
N GLY A 18 -6.72 -3.10 10.24
CA GLY A 18 -7.96 -2.60 10.84
C GLY A 18 -7.91 -2.56 12.37
N PHE A 19 -7.36 -3.58 13.01
CA PHE A 19 -7.19 -3.64 14.46
C PHE A 19 -6.09 -2.70 14.96
N ARG A 20 -4.95 -2.67 14.26
CA ARG A 20 -3.76 -1.89 14.63
C ARG A 20 -4.01 -0.38 14.54
N PHE A 21 -4.79 0.06 13.54
CA PHE A 21 -5.03 1.48 13.24
C PHE A 21 -6.44 1.97 13.60
N LYS A 22 -7.11 1.31 14.53
CA LYS A 22 -8.48 1.59 14.97
C LYS A 22 -8.75 3.05 15.35
N LYS A 23 -7.73 3.80 15.86
CA LYS A 23 -7.85 5.19 16.28
C LYS A 23 -7.92 6.19 15.10
N ILE A 24 -7.33 5.87 13.94
CA ILE A 24 -7.20 6.80 12.79
C ILE A 24 -8.27 6.54 11.72
N GLY A 25 -9.15 5.57 11.92
CA GLY A 25 -10.11 5.08 10.90
C GLY A 25 -9.63 3.78 10.28
N GLY A 26 -9.11 2.86 11.11
CA GLY A 26 -8.35 1.68 10.76
C GLY A 26 -8.89 0.78 9.67
N ILE A 27 -10.22 0.59 9.58
CA ILE A 27 -10.80 -0.25 8.53
C ILE A 27 -10.66 0.40 7.15
N SER A 28 -10.82 1.71 7.06
CA SER A 28 -10.68 2.42 5.79
C SER A 28 -9.23 2.45 5.30
N ALA A 29 -8.26 2.68 6.17
CA ALA A 29 -6.85 2.59 5.83
C ALA A 29 -6.50 1.18 5.32
N GLY A 30 -6.97 0.13 6.02
CA GLY A 30 -6.77 -1.25 5.60
C GLY A 30 -7.34 -1.58 4.21
N VAL A 31 -8.51 -1.06 3.88
CA VAL A 31 -9.11 -1.25 2.54
C VAL A 31 -8.27 -0.60 1.45
N PHE A 32 -7.79 0.63 1.66
CA PHE A 32 -6.94 1.30 0.66
C PHE A 32 -5.56 0.65 0.53
N SER A 33 -5.02 0.11 1.61
CA SER A 33 -3.79 -0.69 1.58
C SER A 33 -3.96 -1.94 0.71
N VAL A 34 -5.12 -2.61 0.78
CA VAL A 34 -5.40 -3.77 -0.07
C VAL A 34 -5.56 -3.39 -1.55
N VAL A 35 -6.13 -2.22 -1.84
CA VAL A 35 -6.18 -1.71 -3.22
C VAL A 35 -4.76 -1.49 -3.76
N ALA A 36 -3.85 -0.94 -2.97
CA ALA A 36 -2.45 -0.81 -3.36
C ALA A 36 -1.76 -2.17 -3.58
N LEU A 37 -2.02 -3.16 -2.70
CA LEU A 37 -1.53 -4.52 -2.88
C LEU A 37 -2.06 -5.18 -4.14
N ALA A 38 -3.35 -5.01 -4.45
CA ALA A 38 -3.94 -5.53 -5.68
C ALA A 38 -3.30 -4.90 -6.92
N HIS A 39 -3.00 -3.61 -6.88
CA HIS A 39 -2.24 -2.92 -7.93
C HIS A 39 -0.86 -3.56 -8.13
N ASP A 40 -0.12 -3.82 -7.06
CA ASP A 40 1.21 -4.44 -7.14
C ASP A 40 1.15 -5.85 -7.73
N MET A 41 0.14 -6.64 -7.35
CA MET A 41 -0.10 -7.96 -7.94
C MET A 41 -0.40 -7.88 -9.45
N CYS A 42 -1.21 -6.90 -9.88
CA CYS A 42 -1.48 -6.67 -11.29
C CYS A 42 -0.21 -6.29 -12.08
N MET A 43 0.68 -5.47 -11.50
CA MET A 43 1.94 -5.09 -12.11
C MET A 43 2.86 -6.30 -12.31
N VAL A 44 2.97 -7.17 -11.30
CA VAL A 44 3.75 -8.42 -11.40
C VAL A 44 3.16 -9.37 -12.44
N TYR A 45 1.84 -9.56 -12.42
CA TYR A 45 1.16 -10.38 -13.42
C TYR A 45 1.39 -9.84 -14.83
N GLY A 46 1.25 -8.53 -15.03
CA GLY A 46 1.54 -7.86 -16.30
C GLY A 46 2.98 -8.10 -16.77
N CYS A 47 3.95 -8.06 -15.86
CA CYS A 47 5.35 -8.37 -16.15
C CYS A 47 5.51 -9.81 -16.66
N PHE A 48 4.88 -10.80 -16.01
CA PHE A 48 4.93 -12.21 -16.46
C PHE A 48 4.34 -12.38 -17.86
N VAL A 49 3.21 -11.72 -18.13
CA VAL A 49 2.55 -11.79 -19.45
C VAL A 49 3.41 -11.15 -20.54
N ILE A 50 3.98 -9.96 -20.29
CA ILE A 50 4.81 -9.25 -21.27
C ILE A 50 6.11 -10.00 -21.56
N CYS A 51 6.76 -10.53 -20.53
CA CYS A 51 8.00 -11.30 -20.67
C CYS A 51 7.78 -12.74 -21.13
N ARG A 52 6.52 -13.17 -21.26
CA ARG A 52 6.14 -14.55 -21.62
C ARG A 52 6.76 -15.60 -20.70
N PHE A 53 6.85 -15.29 -19.40
CA PHE A 53 7.28 -16.25 -18.41
C PHE A 53 6.14 -17.21 -18.05
N ASP A 54 6.48 -18.49 -17.81
CA ASP A 54 5.50 -19.50 -17.42
C ASP A 54 4.93 -19.21 -16.02
N ILE A 55 3.61 -19.33 -15.89
CA ILE A 55 2.90 -19.21 -14.62
C ILE A 55 3.05 -20.52 -13.84
N ASN A 56 4.14 -20.62 -13.12
CA ASN A 56 4.55 -21.80 -12.35
C ASN A 56 4.77 -21.44 -10.86
N ALA A 57 5.47 -22.28 -10.12
CA ALA A 57 5.80 -22.06 -8.71
C ALA A 57 6.58 -20.74 -8.49
N ASN A 58 7.43 -20.33 -9.45
CA ASN A 58 8.18 -19.06 -9.36
C ASN A 58 7.23 -17.85 -9.34
N PHE A 59 6.20 -17.85 -10.18
CA PHE A 59 5.19 -16.80 -10.17
C PHE A 59 4.54 -16.62 -8.79
N MET A 60 4.13 -17.75 -8.17
CA MET A 60 3.53 -17.72 -6.83
C MET A 60 4.51 -17.25 -5.76
N ALA A 61 5.77 -17.64 -5.86
CA ALA A 61 6.83 -17.20 -4.95
C ALA A 61 7.07 -15.69 -5.06
N VAL A 62 7.09 -15.14 -6.28
CA VAL A 62 7.21 -13.69 -6.53
C VAL A 62 6.01 -12.94 -5.93
N LEU A 63 4.78 -13.39 -6.20
CA LEU A 63 3.58 -12.76 -5.66
C LEU A 63 3.61 -12.72 -4.13
N LEU A 64 3.95 -13.84 -3.49
CA LEU A 64 3.99 -13.93 -2.03
C LEU A 64 5.07 -13.02 -1.43
N THR A 65 6.24 -12.96 -2.08
CA THR A 65 7.35 -12.10 -1.66
C THR A 65 6.99 -10.63 -1.76
N ILE A 66 6.35 -10.22 -2.87
CA ILE A 66 5.92 -8.83 -3.08
C ILE A 66 4.80 -8.44 -2.14
N LEU A 67 3.84 -9.33 -1.88
CA LEU A 67 2.84 -9.09 -0.84
C LEU A 67 3.50 -8.77 0.50
N GLY A 68 4.44 -9.59 0.96
CA GLY A 68 5.16 -9.37 2.22
C GLY A 68 5.94 -8.06 2.23
N TYR A 69 6.61 -7.74 1.12
CA TYR A 69 7.38 -6.51 0.97
C TYR A 69 6.47 -5.26 1.00
N SER A 70 5.40 -5.25 0.22
CA SER A 70 4.47 -4.14 0.10
C SER A 70 3.67 -3.91 1.41
N ILE A 71 3.24 -4.98 2.09
CA ILE A 71 2.62 -4.89 3.41
C ILE A 71 3.54 -4.19 4.41
N ASN A 72 4.81 -4.59 4.48
CA ASN A 72 5.79 -3.97 5.38
C ASN A 72 6.03 -2.48 5.07
N ALA A 73 6.02 -2.10 3.80
CA ALA A 73 6.15 -0.71 3.38
C ALA A 73 4.92 0.12 3.80
N THR A 74 3.72 -0.42 3.57
CA THR A 74 2.46 0.22 3.93
C THR A 74 2.32 0.40 5.44
N ILE A 75 2.60 -0.64 6.23
CA ILE A 75 2.54 -0.57 7.70
C ILE A 75 3.45 0.53 8.24
N ARG A 76 4.67 0.64 7.73
CA ARG A 76 5.63 1.70 8.14
C ARG A 76 5.12 3.10 7.83
N SER A 77 4.53 3.30 6.67
CA SER A 77 3.93 4.57 6.27
C SER A 77 2.76 4.95 7.17
N GLU A 78 1.87 4.00 7.43
CA GLU A 78 0.70 4.18 8.31
C GLU A 78 1.10 4.40 9.78
N GLU A 79 2.12 3.71 10.29
CA GLU A 79 2.64 3.93 11.64
C GLU A 79 3.18 5.35 11.82
N ARG A 80 3.87 5.89 10.81
CA ARG A 80 4.36 7.26 10.86
C ARG A 80 3.23 8.28 10.81
N ILE A 81 2.22 8.06 9.99
CA ILE A 81 1.01 8.90 9.97
C ILE A 81 0.35 8.92 11.35
N ARG A 82 0.22 7.76 11.99
CA ARG A 82 -0.35 7.64 13.32
C ARG A 82 0.49 8.34 14.39
N GLU A 83 1.80 8.22 14.33
CA GLU A 83 2.71 8.92 15.25
C GLU A 83 2.55 10.43 15.13
N ASN A 84 2.59 10.96 13.91
CA ASN A 84 2.41 12.37 13.66
C ASN A 84 1.00 12.86 14.01
N GLU A 85 -0.05 12.05 13.84
CA GLU A 85 -1.41 12.42 14.27
C GLU A 85 -1.52 12.53 15.79
N ASN A 86 -0.84 11.67 16.55
CA ASN A 86 -0.78 11.80 18.00
C ASN A 86 -0.02 13.04 18.47
N LEU A 87 1.03 13.45 17.74
CA LEU A 87 1.89 14.58 18.11
C LEU A 87 1.37 15.93 17.61
N LEU A 88 0.82 15.97 16.40
CA LEU A 88 0.53 17.20 15.65
C LEU A 88 -0.93 17.30 15.19
N GLY A 89 -1.77 16.29 15.42
CA GLY A 89 -3.13 16.20 14.86
C GLY A 89 -4.05 17.36 15.22
N ASN A 90 -3.78 18.08 16.32
CA ASN A 90 -4.52 19.28 16.72
C ASN A 90 -3.94 20.59 16.14
N LYS A 91 -2.79 20.53 15.43
CA LYS A 91 -2.05 21.72 14.98
C LYS A 91 -1.98 21.84 13.45
N MET A 92 -2.27 20.77 12.73
CA MET A 92 -2.13 20.70 11.27
C MET A 92 -3.37 20.07 10.63
N GLU A 93 -3.64 20.44 9.38
CA GLU A 93 -4.66 19.76 8.58
C GLU A 93 -4.20 18.32 8.26
N LEU A 94 -5.18 17.41 8.10
CA LEU A 94 -4.91 16.00 7.85
C LEU A 94 -4.03 15.79 6.60
N GLU A 95 -4.22 16.60 5.58
CA GLU A 95 -3.50 16.53 4.31
C GLU A 95 -2.02 16.86 4.48
N ASP A 96 -1.72 17.93 5.21
CA ASP A 96 -0.34 18.35 5.51
C ASP A 96 0.36 17.36 6.43
N LEU A 97 -0.37 16.81 7.39
CA LEU A 97 0.13 15.80 8.31
C LEU A 97 0.52 14.51 7.58
N VAL A 98 -0.30 14.06 6.62
CA VAL A 98 -0.01 12.87 5.82
C VAL A 98 1.16 13.13 4.88
N ASN A 99 1.23 14.29 4.22
CA ASN A 99 2.36 14.68 3.38
C ASN A 99 3.68 14.72 4.16
N LEU A 100 3.67 15.29 5.35
CA LEU A 100 4.82 15.29 6.24
C LEU A 100 5.27 13.87 6.60
N SER A 101 4.31 13.01 6.93
CA SER A 101 4.59 11.62 7.32
C SER A 101 5.20 10.81 6.17
N ILE A 102 4.65 10.96 4.97
CA ILE A 102 5.17 10.32 3.76
C ILE A 102 6.59 10.82 3.49
N THR A 103 6.83 12.11 3.53
CA THR A 103 8.16 12.71 3.29
C THR A 103 9.20 12.15 4.26
N GLN A 104 8.84 11.98 5.53
CA GLN A 104 9.72 11.43 6.57
C GLN A 104 10.05 9.94 6.36
N THR A 105 9.13 9.16 5.81
CA THR A 105 9.33 7.71 5.56
C THR A 105 9.92 7.41 4.20
N MET A 106 9.72 8.30 3.22
CA MET A 106 10.08 8.09 1.81
C MET A 106 11.59 7.87 1.62
N GLY A 107 12.44 8.67 2.25
CA GLY A 107 13.88 8.53 2.15
C GLY A 107 14.35 7.12 2.52
N ARG A 108 13.90 6.61 3.67
CA ARG A 108 14.23 5.26 4.13
C ARG A 108 13.68 4.17 3.19
N SER A 109 12.46 4.33 2.71
CA SER A 109 11.83 3.39 1.79
C SER A 109 12.59 3.34 0.47
N ILE A 110 12.98 4.48 -0.09
CA ILE A 110 13.76 4.56 -1.32
C ILE A 110 15.14 3.91 -1.14
N HIS A 111 15.89 4.24 -0.08
CA HIS A 111 17.20 3.65 0.17
C HIS A 111 17.13 2.13 0.29
N THR A 112 16.16 1.60 1.04
CA THR A 112 15.97 0.16 1.20
C THR A 112 15.65 -0.50 -0.15
N THR A 113 14.76 0.11 -0.93
CA THR A 113 14.38 -0.45 -2.24
C THR A 113 15.53 -0.41 -3.24
N VAL A 114 16.25 0.71 -3.31
CA VAL A 114 17.42 0.84 -4.20
C VAL A 114 18.46 -0.23 -3.87
N THR A 115 18.77 -0.43 -2.59
CA THR A 115 19.72 -1.46 -2.15
C THR A 115 19.26 -2.86 -2.55
N THR A 116 17.99 -3.18 -2.35
CA THR A 116 17.42 -4.50 -2.68
C THR A 116 17.37 -4.71 -4.20
N VAL A 117 16.97 -3.68 -4.96
CA VAL A 117 16.95 -3.71 -6.43
C VAL A 117 18.35 -3.90 -6.98
N LEU A 118 19.37 -3.23 -6.45
CA LEU A 118 20.76 -3.43 -6.86
C LEU A 118 21.23 -4.86 -6.59
N ALA A 119 20.91 -5.43 -5.42
CA ALA A 119 21.23 -6.82 -5.10
C ALA A 119 20.55 -7.79 -6.08
N MET A 120 19.26 -7.60 -6.36
CA MET A 120 18.53 -8.44 -7.32
C MET A 120 18.99 -8.24 -8.76
N ALA A 121 19.37 -7.03 -9.15
CA ALA A 121 19.97 -6.76 -10.46
C ALA A 121 21.30 -7.50 -10.64
N THR A 122 22.13 -7.54 -9.61
CA THR A 122 23.36 -8.34 -9.62
C THR A 122 23.07 -9.83 -9.84
N VAL A 123 22.05 -10.37 -9.15
CA VAL A 123 21.60 -11.75 -9.36
C VAL A 123 21.15 -11.96 -10.81
N CYS A 124 20.36 -11.04 -11.38
CA CYS A 124 19.91 -11.13 -12.77
C CYS A 124 21.11 -11.15 -13.76
N ILE A 125 22.11 -10.28 -13.57
CA ILE A 125 23.30 -10.22 -14.41
C ILE A 125 24.08 -11.55 -14.36
N VAL A 126 24.31 -12.08 -13.16
CA VAL A 126 24.98 -13.36 -12.99
C VAL A 126 24.20 -14.51 -13.65
N CYS A 127 22.88 -14.53 -13.50
CA CYS A 127 22.02 -15.53 -14.11
C CYS A 127 22.05 -15.49 -15.64
N ILE A 128 22.13 -14.29 -16.24
CA ILE A 128 22.27 -14.13 -17.69
C ILE A 128 23.62 -14.68 -18.16
N ILE A 129 24.71 -14.37 -17.45
CA ILE A 129 26.04 -14.83 -17.79
C ILE A 129 26.16 -16.38 -17.67
N CYS A 130 25.57 -16.96 -16.62
CA CYS A 130 25.58 -18.38 -16.35
C CYS A 130 24.53 -19.19 -17.14
N GLY A 131 23.60 -18.52 -17.86
CA GLY A 131 22.55 -19.19 -18.63
C GLY A 131 21.44 -19.80 -17.77
N VAL A 132 21.25 -19.37 -16.51
CA VAL A 132 20.27 -19.92 -15.56
C VAL A 132 18.94 -19.18 -15.68
N THR A 133 18.08 -19.60 -16.59
CA THR A 133 16.80 -18.96 -16.90
C THR A 133 15.75 -19.10 -15.78
N SER A 134 15.79 -20.19 -15.01
CA SER A 134 14.83 -20.43 -13.93
C SER A 134 14.87 -19.36 -12.82
N ILE A 135 16.07 -18.91 -12.45
CA ILE A 135 16.23 -17.86 -11.43
C ILE A 135 15.88 -16.49 -12.02
N LEU A 136 16.17 -16.27 -13.31
CA LEU A 136 15.83 -15.02 -13.98
C LEU A 136 14.33 -14.76 -14.01
N SER A 137 13.51 -15.80 -14.25
CA SER A 137 12.05 -15.70 -14.25
C SER A 137 11.47 -15.39 -12.87
N PHE A 138 12.24 -15.53 -11.79
CA PHE A 138 11.90 -15.11 -10.45
C PHE A 138 12.41 -13.68 -10.13
N ALA A 139 13.71 -13.45 -10.40
CA ALA A 139 14.40 -12.23 -9.97
C ALA A 139 13.93 -10.98 -10.72
N PHE A 140 13.70 -11.07 -12.02
CA PHE A 140 13.31 -9.93 -12.85
C PHE A 140 11.92 -9.36 -12.50
N PRO A 141 10.84 -10.18 -12.42
CA PRO A 141 9.53 -9.67 -11.99
C PRO A 141 9.53 -9.15 -10.55
N LEU A 142 10.39 -9.70 -9.69
CA LEU A 142 10.53 -9.24 -8.31
C LEU A 142 11.04 -7.80 -8.25
N ILE A 143 12.01 -7.42 -9.10
CA ILE A 143 12.50 -6.04 -9.20
C ILE A 143 11.36 -5.09 -9.57
N ILE A 144 10.57 -5.43 -10.58
CA ILE A 144 9.44 -4.60 -11.03
C ILE A 144 8.39 -4.46 -9.93
N GLY A 145 8.07 -5.56 -9.26
CA GLY A 145 7.11 -5.55 -8.15
C GLY A 145 7.59 -4.75 -6.95
N MET A 146 8.88 -4.77 -6.62
CA MET A 146 9.43 -3.94 -5.54
C MET A 146 9.36 -2.44 -5.85
N ILE A 147 9.67 -2.05 -7.08
CA ILE A 147 9.57 -0.65 -7.53
C ILE A 147 8.11 -0.19 -7.49
N SER A 148 7.19 -1.01 -8.03
CA SER A 148 5.75 -0.76 -7.95
C SER A 148 5.27 -0.64 -6.50
N GLY A 149 5.72 -1.54 -5.62
CA GLY A 149 5.32 -1.59 -4.21
C GLY A 149 5.71 -0.34 -3.42
N VAL A 150 6.87 0.27 -3.69
CA VAL A 150 7.25 1.55 -3.06
C VAL A 150 6.35 2.67 -3.54
N TYR A 151 6.06 2.71 -4.82
CA TYR A 151 5.16 3.72 -5.38
C TYR A 151 3.74 3.58 -4.82
N SER A 152 3.17 2.38 -4.84
CA SER A 152 1.81 2.13 -4.38
C SER A 152 1.64 2.40 -2.88
N SER A 153 2.58 1.96 -2.06
CA SER A 153 2.53 2.12 -0.60
C SER A 153 2.70 3.57 -0.13
N ASN A 154 3.50 4.39 -0.83
CA ASN A 154 3.75 5.77 -0.43
C ASN A 154 2.85 6.78 -1.15
N CYS A 155 2.41 6.51 -2.37
CA CYS A 155 1.63 7.45 -3.17
C CYS A 155 0.16 7.03 -3.29
N ILE A 156 -0.15 5.76 -3.59
CA ILE A 156 -1.54 5.33 -3.86
C ILE A 156 -2.32 5.19 -2.55
N ALA A 157 -1.85 4.38 -1.62
CA ALA A 157 -2.59 4.05 -0.40
C ALA A 157 -2.91 5.28 0.47
N PRO A 158 -1.93 6.15 0.83
CA PRO A 158 -2.21 7.31 1.68
C PRO A 158 -3.06 8.37 0.98
N THR A 159 -2.83 8.61 -0.31
CA THR A 159 -3.57 9.63 -1.09
C THR A 159 -5.05 9.26 -1.22
N LEU A 160 -5.35 8.00 -1.55
CA LEU A 160 -6.73 7.52 -1.62
C LEU A 160 -7.42 7.60 -0.26
N TRP A 161 -6.71 7.24 0.82
CA TRP A 161 -7.25 7.31 2.17
C TRP A 161 -7.57 8.75 2.60
N VAL A 162 -6.66 9.72 2.36
CA VAL A 162 -6.89 11.16 2.65
C VAL A 162 -8.08 11.69 1.85
N HIS A 163 -8.13 11.41 0.57
CA HIS A 163 -9.21 11.85 -0.30
C HIS A 163 -10.58 11.36 0.19
N TRP A 164 -10.65 10.08 0.55
CA TRP A 164 -11.87 9.47 1.07
C TRP A 164 -12.28 10.07 2.43
N LYS A 165 -11.34 10.28 3.35
CA LYS A 165 -11.60 10.89 4.67
C LYS A 165 -12.10 12.33 4.53
N LYS A 166 -11.53 13.09 3.60
CA LYS A 166 -11.98 14.46 3.26
C LYS A 166 -13.40 14.46 2.69
N HIS A 167 -13.73 13.49 1.85
CA HIS A 167 -15.09 13.33 1.30
C HIS A 167 -16.11 12.97 2.38
N GLN A 168 -15.76 12.15 3.35
CA GLN A 168 -16.61 11.82 4.50
C GLN A 168 -16.84 13.04 5.41
N ALA A 169 -15.81 13.81 5.72
CA ALA A 169 -15.92 15.02 6.54
C ALA A 169 -16.87 16.05 5.90
N LYS A 170 -16.77 16.22 4.57
CA LYS A 170 -17.66 17.13 3.81
C LYS A 170 -19.11 16.69 3.85
N LYS A 171 -19.37 15.39 3.82
CA LYS A 171 -20.74 14.80 3.91
C LYS A 171 -21.35 14.96 5.29
N SER A 172 -20.56 14.84 6.35
CA SER A 172 -20.96 15.06 7.73
C SER A 172 -21.36 16.52 8.00
N HIS A 173 -20.60 17.49 7.48
CA HIS A 173 -20.93 18.91 7.60
C HIS A 173 -22.18 19.31 6.79
N SER A 174 -22.47 18.69 5.67
CA SER A 174 -23.68 18.94 4.87
C SER A 174 -24.93 18.43 5.57
N GLY A 175 -24.86 17.25 6.22
CA GLY A 175 -26.01 16.67 6.97
C GLY A 175 -26.38 17.45 8.23
N SER A 176 -25.43 18.11 8.89
CA SER A 176 -25.66 18.92 10.09
C SER A 176 -26.42 20.23 9.78
N LYS A 177 -26.19 20.83 8.62
CA LYS A 177 -26.89 22.07 8.22
C LYS A 177 -28.37 21.82 7.90
N THR A 178 -28.73 20.67 7.37
CA THR A 178 -30.12 20.32 7.02
C THR A 178 -30.95 19.98 8.27
N GLY A 179 -30.32 19.38 9.29
CA GLY A 179 -31.00 19.07 10.57
C GLY A 179 -31.31 20.29 11.41
N SER A 180 -30.46 21.32 11.38
CA SER A 180 -30.67 22.57 12.13
C SER A 180 -31.80 23.45 11.54
N ALA A 181 -31.95 23.45 10.21
CA ALA A 181 -33.01 24.17 9.52
C ALA A 181 -34.39 23.56 9.82
N LYS A 182 -34.51 22.23 9.88
CA LYS A 182 -35.78 21.52 10.13
C LYS A 182 -36.25 21.68 11.57
N LYS A 183 -35.35 21.90 12.54
CA LYS A 183 -35.70 22.11 13.96
C LYS A 183 -36.16 23.53 14.26
N LYS A 184 -35.84 24.53 13.42
CA LYS A 184 -36.29 25.93 13.57
C LYS A 184 -37.72 26.13 13.04
N THR A 185 -38.17 25.35 12.06
CA THR A 185 -39.50 25.47 11.47
C THR A 185 -40.60 24.78 12.32
N SER A 186 -40.25 23.86 13.22
CA SER A 186 -41.18 23.15 14.11
C SER A 186 -41.42 23.87 15.45
N ARG A 187 -40.86 25.07 15.67
CA ARG A 187 -41.03 25.87 16.88
C ARG A 187 -41.69 27.25 16.64
N ARG A 188 -42.37 27.39 15.51
CA ARG A 188 -43.28 28.50 15.24
C ARG A 188 -44.74 27.95 15.08
#